data_0e0380864e8fc8babefbf3392eb25be2
#
_entry.id   0e0380864e8fc8babefbf3392eb25be2
#
_cell.length_a   1.000
_cell.length_b   1.000
_cell.length_c   1.000
_cell.angle_alpha   90.00
_cell.angle_beta   90.00
_cell.angle_gamma   90.00
#
_symmetry.space_group_name_H-M   'P 1'
#
loop_
_entity.id
_entity.type
_entity.pdbx_description
1 polymer ?
#
loop_
_entity_poly.entity_id
_entity_poly.type
_entity_poly.pdbx_seq_one_letter_code
_entity_poly.pdbx_strand_id
1 'polypeptide(L)'
;MANIAENTFNEAPEAARKRLILPAMGGFYDGFAKPFAWTALRLAVGAVLAYEGWVKMGNPMGMTGFVESLGFWPGWFWSPAMAVANFVGGICIMLGLLTRPWALANTVMLAVTLWFHYANPYGTALLTDAGIELLKSADAAQYFTANGIARMGDGGARFLGTVQGKAMFASLFWVGACGLYAAFGGGAWSLDKKIGKEL
;
A
#
# COMPACT_ATOMS: atom_id res chain seq x y z
N MET A 1 31.58 0.59 -34.80
CA MET A 1 30.19 0.40 -34.41
C MET A 1 29.92 0.65 -32.89
N ALA A 2 30.92 0.89 -32.06
CA ALA A 2 30.74 1.15 -30.61
C ALA A 2 30.29 2.58 -30.27
N ASN A 3 30.48 3.57 -31.15
CA ASN A 3 30.21 4.98 -30.83
C ASN A 3 28.75 5.44 -30.96
N ILE A 4 27.86 4.65 -31.57
CA ILE A 4 26.46 5.06 -31.78
C ILE A 4 25.60 4.78 -30.51
N ALA A 5 25.89 3.71 -29.79
CA ALA A 5 25.14 3.36 -28.59
C ALA A 5 25.44 4.30 -27.40
N GLU A 6 26.68 4.78 -27.28
CA GLU A 6 27.11 5.67 -26.19
C GLU A 6 26.51 7.10 -26.33
N ASN A 7 26.33 7.58 -27.56
CA ASN A 7 25.73 8.88 -27.81
C ASN A 7 24.20 8.91 -27.52
N THR A 8 23.47 7.82 -27.78
CA THR A 8 22.03 7.80 -27.53
C THR A 8 21.67 7.84 -26.04
N PHE A 9 22.49 7.29 -25.15
CA PHE A 9 22.26 7.37 -23.69
C PHE A 9 22.55 8.77 -23.10
N ASN A 10 23.48 9.52 -23.68
CA ASN A 10 23.81 10.86 -23.23
C ASN A 10 22.89 11.94 -23.78
N GLU A 11 22.25 11.72 -24.93
CA GLU A 11 21.31 12.68 -25.55
C GLU A 11 19.92 12.64 -24.92
N ALA A 12 19.49 11.53 -24.35
CA ALA A 12 18.18 11.39 -23.70
C ALA A 12 17.90 12.41 -22.59
N PRO A 13 18.83 12.69 -21.64
CA PRO A 13 18.62 13.70 -20.62
C PRO A 13 18.57 15.12 -21.18
N GLU A 14 19.33 15.43 -22.23
CA GLU A 14 19.38 16.75 -22.84
C GLU A 14 18.14 17.04 -23.68
N ALA A 15 17.66 16.05 -24.44
CA ALA A 15 16.41 16.14 -25.17
C ALA A 15 15.18 16.27 -24.24
N ALA A 16 15.19 15.60 -23.07
CA ALA A 16 14.17 15.75 -22.06
C ALA A 16 14.18 17.15 -21.41
N ARG A 17 15.35 17.75 -21.19
CA ARG A 17 15.50 19.12 -20.67
C ARG A 17 14.96 20.19 -21.65
N LYS A 18 15.14 19.99 -22.96
CA LYS A 18 14.61 20.90 -24.00
C LYS A 18 13.07 20.92 -24.07
N ARG A 19 12.40 19.89 -23.52
CA ARG A 19 10.93 19.83 -23.46
C ARG A 19 10.30 20.53 -22.25
N LEU A 20 11.10 20.95 -21.28
CA LEU A 20 10.60 21.69 -20.11
C LEU A 20 10.27 23.12 -20.50
N ILE A 21 9.15 23.64 -20.02
CA ILE A 21 8.78 25.06 -20.16
C ILE A 21 9.87 25.99 -19.61
N LEU A 22 10.55 25.56 -18.53
CA LEU A 22 11.71 26.22 -17.94
C LEU A 22 12.94 25.26 -17.99
N PRO A 23 13.73 25.27 -19.05
CA PRO A 23 14.88 24.36 -19.21
C PRO A 23 15.92 24.43 -18.08
N ALA A 24 16.06 25.62 -17.46
CA ALA A 24 16.94 25.85 -16.33
C ALA A 24 16.59 24.99 -15.08
N MET A 25 15.33 24.57 -14.96
CA MET A 25 14.87 23.71 -13.86
C MET A 25 15.23 22.23 -14.05
N GLY A 26 15.76 21.83 -15.21
CA GLY A 26 16.08 20.43 -15.51
C GLY A 26 17.05 19.80 -14.51
N GLY A 27 18.09 20.56 -14.12
CA GLY A 27 19.04 20.09 -13.10
C GLY A 27 18.40 19.82 -11.73
N PHE A 28 17.48 20.68 -11.32
CA PHE A 28 16.72 20.50 -10.08
C PHE A 28 15.83 19.25 -10.12
N TYR A 29 15.07 19.07 -11.21
CA TYR A 29 14.18 17.92 -11.33
C TYR A 29 14.95 16.59 -11.40
N ASP A 30 15.99 16.50 -12.20
CA ASP A 30 16.71 15.25 -12.40
C ASP A 30 17.68 14.95 -11.25
N GLY A 31 18.34 15.98 -10.69
CA GLY A 31 19.33 15.81 -9.61
C GLY A 31 18.72 15.69 -8.22
N PHE A 32 17.58 16.33 -7.96
CA PHE A 32 17.00 16.36 -6.63
C PHE A 32 15.53 15.91 -6.58
N ALA A 33 14.63 16.55 -7.30
CA ALA A 33 13.20 16.37 -7.09
C ALA A 33 12.72 14.94 -7.35
N LYS A 34 13.15 14.31 -8.45
CA LYS A 34 12.80 12.93 -8.78
C LYS A 34 13.36 11.92 -7.77
N PRO A 35 14.68 11.89 -7.46
CA PRO A 35 15.22 10.97 -6.49
C PRO A 35 14.69 11.22 -5.07
N PHE A 36 14.44 12.47 -4.69
CA PHE A 36 13.84 12.80 -3.41
C PHE A 36 12.40 12.28 -3.30
N ALA A 37 11.54 12.59 -4.26
CA ALA A 37 10.14 12.15 -4.25
C ALA A 37 10.02 10.63 -4.24
N TRP A 38 10.84 9.94 -5.05
CA TRP A 38 10.88 8.48 -5.09
C TRP A 38 11.32 7.88 -3.75
N THR A 39 12.36 8.44 -3.14
CA THR A 39 12.85 7.98 -1.83
C THR A 39 11.87 8.30 -0.70
N ALA A 40 11.27 9.50 -0.68
CA ALA A 40 10.28 9.89 0.33
C ALA A 40 9.05 8.97 0.28
N LEU A 41 8.53 8.68 -0.92
CA LEU A 41 7.42 7.74 -1.09
C LEU A 41 7.82 6.32 -0.62
N ARG A 42 9.05 5.86 -0.95
CA ARG A 42 9.57 4.57 -0.52
C ARG A 42 9.64 4.46 1.00
N LEU A 43 10.16 5.50 1.67
CA LEU A 43 10.20 5.55 3.12
C LEU A 43 8.79 5.48 3.74
N ALA A 44 7.84 6.23 3.19
CA ALA A 44 6.45 6.21 3.67
C ALA A 44 5.80 4.83 3.47
N VAL A 45 5.90 4.25 2.27
CA VAL A 45 5.35 2.93 1.96
C VAL A 45 5.97 1.85 2.85
N GLY A 46 7.30 1.81 2.93
CA GLY A 46 7.99 0.83 3.74
C GLY A 46 7.70 0.97 5.24
N ALA A 47 7.60 2.20 5.76
CA ALA A 47 7.27 2.46 7.16
C ALA A 47 5.87 1.95 7.53
N VAL A 48 4.87 2.21 6.68
CA VAL A 48 3.49 1.73 6.92
C VAL A 48 3.44 0.20 6.86
N LEU A 49 4.08 -0.43 5.88
CA LEU A 49 4.15 -1.89 5.79
C LEU A 49 4.87 -2.50 7.01
N ALA A 50 5.99 -1.91 7.43
CA ALA A 50 6.72 -2.37 8.60
C ALA A 50 5.88 -2.23 9.88
N TYR A 51 5.14 -1.15 10.05
CA TYR A 51 4.23 -0.97 11.17
C TYR A 51 3.10 -2.01 11.17
N GLU A 52 2.45 -2.22 10.04
CA GLU A 52 1.43 -3.26 9.87
C GLU A 52 1.98 -4.66 10.15
N GLY A 53 3.19 -4.92 9.69
CA GLY A 53 3.91 -6.17 9.96
C GLY A 53 4.26 -6.33 11.43
N TRP A 54 4.71 -5.28 12.10
CA TRP A 54 5.01 -5.29 13.53
C TRP A 54 3.80 -5.71 14.38
N VAL A 55 2.63 -5.13 14.07
CA VAL A 55 1.38 -5.51 14.76
C VAL A 55 1.07 -7.00 14.55
N LYS A 56 1.24 -7.52 13.34
CA LYS A 56 1.02 -8.94 13.03
C LYS A 56 2.07 -9.86 13.69
N MET A 57 3.31 -9.39 13.84
CA MET A 57 4.37 -10.14 14.54
C MET A 57 4.06 -10.34 16.03
N GLY A 58 3.23 -9.50 16.65
CA GLY A 58 2.73 -9.70 18.01
C GLY A 58 1.85 -10.95 18.18
N ASN A 59 1.19 -11.39 17.11
CA ASN A 59 0.43 -12.65 17.04
C ASN A 59 0.53 -13.25 15.62
N PRO A 60 1.65 -13.90 15.27
CA PRO A 60 1.89 -14.38 13.90
C PRO A 60 0.86 -15.40 13.38
N MET A 61 0.21 -16.12 14.30
CA MET A 61 -0.82 -17.10 13.96
C MET A 61 -2.24 -16.51 13.95
N GLY A 62 -2.40 -15.23 14.30
CA GLY A 62 -3.71 -14.60 14.45
C GLY A 62 -4.53 -14.52 13.17
N MET A 63 -3.87 -14.62 12.01
CA MET A 63 -4.54 -14.58 10.70
C MET A 63 -4.76 -15.98 10.09
N THR A 64 -4.44 -17.08 10.80
CA THR A 64 -4.52 -18.45 10.25
C THR A 64 -5.90 -18.78 9.67
N GLY A 65 -6.96 -18.60 10.46
CA GLY A 65 -8.32 -18.88 9.97
C GLY A 65 -8.74 -17.94 8.83
N PHE A 66 -8.30 -16.70 8.86
CA PHE A 66 -8.61 -15.74 7.80
C PHE A 66 -7.95 -16.15 6.46
N VAL A 67 -6.66 -16.46 6.44
CA VAL A 67 -5.98 -16.85 5.20
C VAL A 67 -6.51 -18.18 4.66
N GLU A 68 -6.90 -19.11 5.53
CA GLU A 68 -7.53 -20.38 5.14
C GLU A 68 -8.92 -20.16 4.52
N SER A 69 -9.70 -19.22 5.04
CA SER A 69 -11.00 -18.85 4.46
C SER A 69 -10.87 -18.25 3.04
N LEU A 70 -9.70 -17.70 2.71
CA LEU A 70 -9.36 -17.21 1.37
C LEU A 70 -8.78 -18.30 0.44
N GLY A 71 -8.63 -19.55 0.93
CA GLY A 71 -8.08 -20.66 0.17
C GLY A 71 -6.56 -20.84 0.27
N PHE A 72 -5.88 -20.07 1.11
CA PHE A 72 -4.43 -20.18 1.33
C PHE A 72 -4.11 -21.23 2.41
N TRP A 73 -3.92 -22.48 1.99
CA TRP A 73 -3.59 -23.61 2.85
C TRP A 73 -2.10 -24.00 2.76
N PRO A 74 -1.43 -24.35 3.86
CA PRO A 74 -1.91 -24.30 5.24
C PRO A 74 -1.77 -22.92 5.86
N GLY A 75 -2.74 -22.51 6.67
CA GLY A 75 -2.79 -21.17 7.27
C GLY A 75 -1.65 -20.90 8.26
N TRP A 76 -1.13 -21.95 8.94
CA TRP A 76 0.01 -21.83 9.84
C TRP A 76 1.30 -21.37 9.12
N PHE A 77 1.40 -21.59 7.82
CA PHE A 77 2.52 -21.09 7.01
C PHE A 77 2.24 -19.67 6.50
N TRP A 78 1.07 -19.44 5.93
CA TRP A 78 0.73 -18.16 5.27
C TRP A 78 0.55 -17.01 6.25
N SER A 79 -0.01 -17.26 7.46
CA SER A 79 -0.19 -16.22 8.47
C SER A 79 1.13 -15.59 8.91
N PRO A 80 2.15 -16.33 9.40
CA PRO A 80 3.45 -15.74 9.73
C PRO A 80 4.21 -15.25 8.50
N ALA A 81 4.07 -15.88 7.33
CA ALA A 81 4.68 -15.41 6.09
C ALA A 81 4.23 -13.99 5.73
N MET A 82 2.93 -13.68 5.88
CA MET A 82 2.40 -12.33 5.71
C MET A 82 2.97 -11.34 6.71
N ALA A 83 3.09 -11.72 7.99
CA ALA A 83 3.67 -10.87 9.02
C ALA A 83 5.13 -10.52 8.70
N VAL A 84 5.92 -11.52 8.28
CA VAL A 84 7.32 -11.34 7.86
C VAL A 84 7.41 -10.50 6.58
N ALA A 85 6.59 -10.78 5.58
CA ALA A 85 6.58 -10.02 4.32
C ALA A 85 6.28 -8.54 4.54
N ASN A 86 5.36 -8.21 5.45
CA ASN A 86 5.07 -6.83 5.80
C ASN A 86 6.22 -6.21 6.62
N PHE A 87 6.66 -6.88 7.70
CA PHE A 87 7.62 -6.31 8.64
C PHE A 87 9.02 -6.21 8.01
N VAL A 88 9.59 -7.35 7.67
CA VAL A 88 10.95 -7.40 7.08
C VAL A 88 10.94 -6.78 5.69
N GLY A 89 9.94 -7.11 4.87
CA GLY A 89 9.79 -6.51 3.54
C GLY A 89 9.59 -5.01 3.60
N GLY A 90 8.81 -4.48 4.55
CA GLY A 90 8.64 -3.05 4.77
C GLY A 90 9.96 -2.36 5.11
N ILE A 91 10.76 -2.91 6.03
CA ILE A 91 12.10 -2.41 6.37
C ILE A 91 13.03 -2.46 5.15
N CYS A 92 13.03 -3.56 4.41
CA CYS A 92 13.85 -3.70 3.21
C CYS A 92 13.46 -2.66 2.14
N ILE A 93 12.16 -2.43 1.93
CA ILE A 93 11.68 -1.39 1.02
C ILE A 93 12.12 -0.01 1.49
N MET A 94 12.03 0.33 2.80
CA MET A 94 12.53 1.60 3.34
C MET A 94 14.00 1.82 3.02
N LEU A 95 14.83 0.81 3.25
CA LEU A 95 16.27 0.88 3.02
C LEU A 95 16.62 0.84 1.52
N GLY A 96 15.68 0.36 0.69
CA GLY A 96 15.94 0.09 -0.72
C GLY A 96 16.85 -1.11 -0.92
N LEU A 97 16.64 -2.17 -0.13
CA LEU A 97 17.38 -3.43 -0.17
C LEU A 97 16.46 -4.55 -0.64
N LEU A 98 16.85 -5.26 -1.71
CA LEU A 98 16.00 -6.27 -2.34
C LEU A 98 14.59 -5.70 -2.60
N THR A 99 14.54 -4.46 -3.09
CA THR A 99 13.29 -3.67 -3.17
C THR A 99 12.24 -4.37 -4.01
N ARG A 100 12.62 -4.88 -5.19
CA ARG A 100 11.67 -5.50 -6.14
C ARG A 100 11.00 -6.75 -5.58
N PRO A 101 11.72 -7.78 -5.07
CA PRO A 101 11.06 -8.98 -4.55
C PRO A 101 10.16 -8.70 -3.35
N TRP A 102 10.58 -7.84 -2.40
CA TRP A 102 9.74 -7.49 -1.27
C TRP A 102 8.53 -6.66 -1.66
N ALA A 103 8.69 -5.73 -2.59
CA ALA A 103 7.59 -4.94 -3.11
C ALA A 103 6.60 -5.83 -3.90
N LEU A 104 7.08 -6.79 -4.68
CA LEU A 104 6.22 -7.75 -5.40
C LEU A 104 5.40 -8.60 -4.44
N ALA A 105 6.03 -9.17 -3.40
CA ALA A 105 5.34 -9.97 -2.39
C ALA A 105 4.22 -9.16 -1.71
N ASN A 106 4.52 -7.92 -1.31
CA ASN A 106 3.52 -7.02 -0.72
C ASN A 106 2.44 -6.62 -1.73
N THR A 107 2.77 -6.38 -3.01
CA THR A 107 1.80 -6.07 -4.07
C THR A 107 0.77 -7.20 -4.22
N VAL A 108 1.23 -8.45 -4.30
CA VAL A 108 0.33 -9.62 -4.41
C VAL A 108 -0.57 -9.73 -3.18
N MET A 109 -0.01 -9.62 -1.99
CA MET A 109 -0.77 -9.69 -0.74
C MET A 109 -1.83 -8.58 -0.65
N LEU A 110 -1.46 -7.35 -0.99
CA LEU A 110 -2.37 -6.20 -0.96
C LEU A 110 -3.44 -6.29 -2.07
N ALA A 111 -3.14 -6.90 -3.22
CA ALA A 111 -4.13 -7.19 -4.25
C ALA A 111 -5.19 -8.18 -3.76
N VAL A 112 -4.77 -9.22 -3.02
CA VAL A 112 -5.70 -10.15 -2.34
C VAL A 112 -6.55 -9.40 -1.31
N THR A 113 -5.96 -8.48 -0.54
CA THR A 113 -6.69 -7.63 0.42
C THR A 113 -7.70 -6.73 -0.28
N LEU A 114 -7.35 -6.11 -1.40
CA LEU A 114 -8.26 -5.30 -2.21
C LEU A 114 -9.44 -6.15 -2.72
N TRP A 115 -9.15 -7.34 -3.25
CA TRP A 115 -10.20 -8.27 -3.67
C TRP A 115 -11.11 -8.68 -2.51
N PHE A 116 -10.54 -8.96 -1.33
CA PHE A 116 -11.32 -9.28 -0.14
C PHE A 116 -12.28 -8.16 0.25
N HIS A 117 -11.83 -6.92 0.28
CA HIS A 117 -12.70 -5.77 0.56
C HIS A 117 -13.81 -5.58 -0.47
N TYR A 118 -13.52 -5.90 -1.73
CA TYR A 118 -14.54 -5.87 -2.78
C TYR A 118 -15.59 -6.97 -2.60
N ALA A 119 -15.15 -8.19 -2.30
CA ALA A 119 -16.03 -9.36 -2.18
C ALA A 119 -16.81 -9.40 -0.85
N ASN A 120 -16.33 -8.72 0.21
CA ASN A 120 -16.92 -8.75 1.55
C ASN A 120 -17.22 -7.33 2.06
N PRO A 121 -18.37 -6.74 1.66
CA PRO A 121 -18.77 -5.40 2.11
C PRO A 121 -18.99 -5.36 3.62
N TYR A 122 -18.49 -4.32 4.28
CA TYR A 122 -18.57 -4.15 5.74
C TYR A 122 -20.01 -4.12 6.27
N GLY A 123 -20.97 -3.61 5.49
CA GLY A 123 -22.35 -3.53 5.90
C GLY A 123 -22.98 -4.87 6.30
N THR A 124 -22.57 -5.95 5.64
CA THR A 124 -23.09 -7.30 5.94
C THR A 124 -22.34 -8.03 7.04
N ALA A 125 -21.13 -7.57 7.38
CA ALA A 125 -20.24 -8.23 8.32
C ALA A 125 -20.24 -7.62 9.74
N LEU A 126 -20.67 -6.36 9.89
CA LEU A 126 -20.46 -5.59 11.11
C LEU A 126 -21.75 -5.27 11.90
N LEU A 127 -22.93 -5.38 11.31
CA LEU A 127 -24.19 -5.06 11.96
C LEU A 127 -25.18 -6.21 11.83
N THR A 128 -25.85 -6.53 12.94
CA THR A 128 -27.02 -7.39 12.96
C THR A 128 -28.28 -6.59 12.59
N ASP A 129 -29.36 -7.27 12.19
CA ASP A 129 -30.65 -6.63 11.91
C ASP A 129 -31.13 -5.81 13.11
N ALA A 130 -31.02 -6.34 14.34
CA ALA A 130 -31.36 -5.63 15.56
C ALA A 130 -30.50 -4.37 15.77
N GLY A 131 -29.21 -4.41 15.41
CA GLY A 131 -28.33 -3.25 15.45
C GLY A 131 -28.75 -2.17 14.45
N ILE A 132 -29.16 -2.56 13.25
CA ILE A 132 -29.69 -1.66 12.22
C ILE A 132 -30.98 -0.99 12.68
N GLU A 133 -31.92 -1.76 13.28
CA GLU A 133 -33.15 -1.23 13.82
C GLU A 133 -32.92 -0.27 14.98
N LEU A 134 -32.02 -0.60 15.91
CA LEU A 134 -31.64 0.28 17.00
C LEU A 134 -31.14 1.63 16.46
N LEU A 135 -30.23 1.62 15.48
CA LEU A 135 -29.69 2.85 14.88
C LEU A 135 -30.77 3.74 14.23
N LYS A 136 -31.87 3.16 13.77
CA LYS A 136 -33.02 3.88 13.18
C LYS A 136 -34.04 4.34 14.22
N SER A 137 -34.00 3.79 15.43
CA SER A 137 -34.94 4.09 16.49
C SER A 137 -34.62 5.37 17.26
N ALA A 138 -35.59 5.89 18.02
CA ALA A 138 -35.38 7.00 18.96
C ALA A 138 -34.45 6.60 20.12
N ASP A 139 -34.35 5.32 20.46
CA ASP A 139 -33.52 4.80 21.54
C ASP A 139 -32.01 4.90 21.22
N ALA A 140 -31.65 5.11 19.97
CA ALA A 140 -30.28 5.37 19.56
C ALA A 140 -29.66 6.54 20.33
N ALA A 141 -30.47 7.53 20.76
CA ALA A 141 -30.00 8.67 21.55
C ALA A 141 -29.45 8.31 22.94
N GLN A 142 -29.77 7.13 23.45
CA GLN A 142 -29.23 6.63 24.72
C GLN A 142 -27.77 6.09 24.57
N TYR A 143 -27.39 5.70 23.37
CA TYR A 143 -26.12 5.02 23.10
C TYR A 143 -25.17 5.84 22.24
N PHE A 144 -25.67 6.78 21.45
CA PHE A 144 -24.90 7.53 20.47
C PHE A 144 -25.07 9.04 20.67
N THR A 145 -24.01 9.79 20.39
CA THR A 145 -24.09 11.26 20.35
C THR A 145 -24.93 11.74 19.16
N ALA A 146 -25.40 13.00 19.20
CA ALA A 146 -26.15 13.60 18.09
C ALA A 146 -25.38 13.51 16.75
N ASN A 147 -24.05 13.69 16.75
CA ASN A 147 -23.20 13.53 15.59
C ASN A 147 -23.12 12.05 15.11
N GLY A 148 -23.13 11.11 16.05
CA GLY A 148 -23.19 9.68 15.73
C GLY A 148 -24.49 9.31 15.02
N ILE A 149 -25.62 9.77 15.58
CA ILE A 149 -26.94 9.55 14.99
C ILE A 149 -27.06 10.19 13.60
N ALA A 150 -26.57 11.42 13.44
CA ALA A 150 -26.58 12.09 12.12
C ALA A 150 -25.81 11.31 11.04
N ARG A 151 -24.80 10.53 11.41
CA ARG A 151 -24.00 9.71 10.49
C ARG A 151 -24.53 8.29 10.29
N MET A 152 -25.23 7.73 11.26
CA MET A 152 -25.62 6.32 11.31
C MET A 152 -27.14 6.10 11.39
N GLY A 153 -27.96 7.15 11.47
CA GLY A 153 -29.40 7.08 11.64
C GLY A 153 -30.17 6.45 10.44
N ASP A 154 -29.48 6.21 9.35
CA ASP A 154 -29.98 5.40 8.22
C ASP A 154 -29.77 3.89 8.42
N GLY A 155 -29.44 3.46 9.65
CA GLY A 155 -29.06 2.09 9.98
C GLY A 155 -27.58 1.81 9.72
N GLY A 156 -26.75 2.85 9.63
CA GLY A 156 -25.31 2.73 9.43
C GLY A 156 -24.86 2.58 7.97
N ALA A 157 -25.77 2.48 7.02
CA ALA A 157 -25.46 2.18 5.62
C ALA A 157 -24.47 3.19 5.01
N ARG A 158 -24.71 4.49 5.19
CA ARG A 158 -23.83 5.57 4.67
C ARG A 158 -22.46 5.54 5.32
N PHE A 159 -22.41 5.35 6.65
CA PHE A 159 -21.16 5.28 7.39
C PHE A 159 -20.33 4.08 6.94
N LEU A 160 -20.92 2.89 6.91
CA LEU A 160 -20.24 1.66 6.49
C LEU A 160 -19.81 1.72 5.02
N GLY A 161 -20.63 2.28 4.14
CA GLY A 161 -20.27 2.53 2.74
C GLY A 161 -19.05 3.46 2.62
N THR A 162 -18.96 4.48 3.47
CA THR A 162 -17.77 5.38 3.50
C THR A 162 -16.53 4.65 4.01
N VAL A 163 -16.66 3.81 5.03
CA VAL A 163 -15.54 2.99 5.55
C VAL A 163 -15.08 1.99 4.50
N GLN A 164 -16.01 1.32 3.84
CA GLN A 164 -15.74 0.40 2.73
C GLN A 164 -14.96 1.11 1.60
N GLY A 165 -15.46 2.27 1.17
CA GLY A 165 -14.80 3.07 0.12
C GLY A 165 -13.37 3.44 0.50
N LYS A 166 -13.14 3.90 1.74
CA LYS A 166 -11.80 4.22 2.25
C LYS A 166 -10.88 3.00 2.27
N ALA A 167 -11.38 1.82 2.70
CA ALA A 167 -10.60 0.60 2.72
C ALA A 167 -10.19 0.17 1.30
N MET A 168 -11.12 0.25 0.34
CA MET A 168 -10.83 -0.07 -1.06
C MET A 168 -9.83 0.90 -1.69
N PHE A 169 -10.03 2.21 -1.53
CA PHE A 169 -9.09 3.22 -2.07
C PHE A 169 -7.71 3.11 -1.43
N ALA A 170 -7.64 2.88 -0.12
CA ALA A 170 -6.36 2.65 0.56
C ALA A 170 -5.65 1.42 0.00
N SER A 171 -6.35 0.29 -0.13
CA SER A 171 -5.79 -0.95 -0.68
C SER A 171 -5.31 -0.75 -2.13
N LEU A 172 -6.09 -0.06 -2.97
CA LEU A 172 -5.71 0.26 -4.35
C LEU A 172 -4.45 1.14 -4.39
N PHE A 173 -4.38 2.17 -3.54
CA PHE A 173 -3.19 3.03 -3.44
C PHE A 173 -1.95 2.23 -3.05
N TRP A 174 -2.05 1.36 -2.06
CA TRP A 174 -0.92 0.55 -1.59
C TRP A 174 -0.49 -0.50 -2.62
N VAL A 175 -1.44 -1.14 -3.32
CA VAL A 175 -1.13 -2.04 -4.45
C VAL A 175 -0.36 -1.29 -5.53
N GLY A 176 -0.83 -0.11 -5.92
CA GLY A 176 -0.17 0.73 -6.92
C GLY A 176 1.24 1.16 -6.49
N ALA A 177 1.38 1.65 -5.25
CA ALA A 177 2.66 2.11 -4.72
C ALA A 177 3.69 0.97 -4.62
N CYS A 178 3.30 -0.20 -4.07
CA CYS A 178 4.17 -1.37 -4.03
C CYS A 178 4.48 -1.89 -5.44
N GLY A 179 3.49 -1.90 -6.34
CA GLY A 179 3.65 -2.31 -7.74
C GLY A 179 4.67 -1.44 -8.50
N LEU A 180 4.69 -0.13 -8.24
CA LEU A 180 5.72 0.75 -8.79
C LEU A 180 7.12 0.36 -8.32
N TYR A 181 7.30 0.07 -7.03
CA TYR A 181 8.61 -0.38 -6.52
C TYR A 181 8.99 -1.77 -6.99
N ALA A 182 8.02 -2.66 -7.19
CA ALA A 182 8.26 -3.98 -7.79
C ALA A 182 8.76 -3.85 -9.25
N ALA A 183 8.18 -2.91 -10.02
CA ALA A 183 8.55 -2.69 -11.41
C ALA A 183 9.87 -1.90 -11.57
N PHE A 184 10.03 -0.80 -10.82
CA PHE A 184 11.11 0.18 -11.05
C PHE A 184 12.23 0.12 -10.01
N GLY A 185 12.06 -0.64 -8.91
CA GLY A 185 13.06 -0.79 -7.85
C GLY A 185 13.20 0.41 -6.94
N GLY A 186 14.24 0.41 -6.10
CA GLY A 186 14.46 1.36 -5.00
C GLY A 186 14.89 2.77 -5.42
N GLY A 187 15.34 2.95 -6.66
CA GLY A 187 15.78 4.25 -7.19
C GLY A 187 17.21 4.65 -6.80
N ALA A 188 17.58 5.89 -7.15
CA ALA A 188 18.96 6.38 -7.06
C ALA A 188 19.56 6.35 -5.64
N TRP A 189 18.75 6.59 -4.60
CA TRP A 189 19.19 6.63 -3.19
C TRP A 189 18.81 5.34 -2.44
N SER A 190 18.96 4.18 -3.09
CA SER A 190 18.71 2.86 -2.50
C SER A 190 20.02 2.14 -2.16
N LEU A 191 19.95 1.16 -1.25
CA LEU A 191 21.08 0.26 -0.98
C LEU A 191 21.36 -0.64 -2.19
N ASP A 192 20.32 -1.09 -2.91
CA ASP A 192 20.46 -1.87 -4.14
C ASP A 192 21.37 -1.15 -5.14
N LYS A 193 21.16 0.17 -5.31
CA LYS A 193 22.00 1.01 -6.18
C LYS A 193 23.44 1.11 -5.71
N LYS A 194 23.66 1.22 -4.38
CA LYS A 194 25.03 1.29 -3.80
C LYS A 194 25.80 -0.01 -3.94
N ILE A 195 25.10 -1.16 -3.87
CA ILE A 195 25.69 -2.49 -4.02
C ILE A 195 25.93 -2.83 -5.49
N GLY A 196 25.34 -2.05 -6.42
CA GLY A 196 25.43 -2.30 -7.87
C GLY A 196 24.64 -3.52 -8.34
N LYS A 197 23.65 -3.97 -7.56
CA LYS A 197 22.77 -5.09 -7.88
C LYS A 197 21.33 -4.64 -7.73
N GLU A 198 20.66 -4.40 -8.84
CA GLU A 198 19.20 -4.24 -8.90
C GLU A 198 18.61 -5.62 -9.16
N LEU A 199 18.11 -6.27 -8.11
CA LEU A 199 17.31 -7.49 -8.20
C LEU A 199 15.84 -7.12 -8.35
#